data_55cc0ac94e9c3b9b3ac40d812006e229
#
_entry.id   55cc0ac94e9c3b9b3ac40d812006e229
#
_cell.length_a   1.000
_cell.length_b   1.000
_cell.length_c   1.000
_cell.angle_alpha   90.00
_cell.angle_beta   90.00
_cell.angle_gamma   90.00
#
_symmetry.space_group_name_H-M   'P 1'
#
loop_
_entity.id
_entity.type
_entity.pdbx_description
1 polymer ?
#
loop_
_entity_poly.entity_id
_entity_poly.type
_entity_poly.pdbx_seq_one_letter_code
_entity_poly.pdbx_strand_id
1 'polypeptide(L)'
;MCNQRLSLSKRARLYEIDIRRQRINRMRGVTHRRWHLDEIYGKINGEMHYLWRTVDHEGEILESLVTKTRDKQAALTFMKKVLNRHGSPEAITTDWLASYRAAMKELGNTDKQEIGRWANIRVENSHLPFRRRERAMLRFRQMKSLQKFASVHANLHNHFNQGRHLISRQEYKARRSAALTEWQILMA
;
A
#
# COMPACT_ATOMS: atom_id res chain seq x y z
N MET A 1 19.55 -36.56 2.27
CA MET A 1 18.62 -35.47 2.69
C MET A 1 18.76 -34.33 1.71
N CYS A 2 17.80 -34.21 0.80
CA CYS A 2 17.87 -33.24 -0.30
C CYS A 2 17.40 -31.86 0.23
N ASN A 3 18.35 -30.97 0.50
CA ASN A 3 18.10 -29.62 0.94
C ASN A 3 17.67 -28.80 -0.29
N GLN A 4 16.37 -28.82 -0.61
CA GLN A 4 15.82 -27.98 -1.69
C GLN A 4 15.97 -26.50 -1.30
N ARG A 5 17.03 -25.85 -1.76
CA ARG A 5 17.18 -24.41 -1.70
C ARG A 5 16.01 -23.79 -2.50
N LEU A 6 15.08 -23.18 -1.80
CA LEU A 6 13.99 -22.43 -2.41
C LEU A 6 14.56 -21.35 -3.34
N SER A 7 13.99 -21.19 -4.53
CA SER A 7 14.40 -20.12 -5.44
C SER A 7 14.22 -18.73 -4.79
N LEU A 8 15.08 -17.76 -5.13
CA LEU A 8 15.02 -16.39 -4.63
C LEU A 8 13.61 -15.79 -4.71
N SER A 9 12.86 -16.11 -5.76
CA SER A 9 11.47 -15.66 -5.92
C SER A 9 10.51 -16.29 -4.91
N LYS A 10 10.72 -17.53 -4.50
CA LYS A 10 9.93 -18.20 -3.46
C LYS A 10 10.27 -17.67 -2.07
N ARG A 11 11.56 -17.43 -1.79
CA ARG A 11 12.01 -16.85 -0.51
C ARG A 11 11.47 -15.43 -0.35
N ALA A 12 11.57 -14.59 -1.38
CA ALA A 12 11.00 -13.23 -1.36
C ALA A 12 9.49 -13.24 -1.11
N ARG A 13 8.73 -14.20 -1.68
CA ARG A 13 7.29 -14.33 -1.43
C ARG A 13 6.97 -14.77 0.00
N LEU A 14 7.69 -15.76 0.53
CA LEU A 14 7.47 -16.22 1.91
C LEU A 14 7.77 -15.11 2.90
N TYR A 15 8.84 -14.37 2.68
CA TYR A 15 9.21 -13.22 3.48
C TYR A 15 8.18 -12.08 3.38
N GLU A 16 7.71 -11.78 2.17
CA GLU A 16 6.63 -10.82 1.95
C GLU A 16 5.38 -11.20 2.76
N ILE A 17 5.05 -12.49 2.80
CA ILE A 17 3.92 -13.02 3.57
C ILE A 17 4.19 -12.88 5.08
N ASP A 18 5.37 -13.19 5.56
CA ASP A 18 5.70 -13.16 6.99
C ASP A 18 5.82 -11.74 7.53
N ILE A 19 6.50 -10.83 6.83
CA ILE A 19 6.52 -9.40 7.21
C ILE A 19 5.11 -8.83 7.21
N ARG A 20 4.33 -9.12 6.18
CA ARG A 20 2.95 -8.67 6.08
C ARG A 20 2.10 -9.22 7.23
N ARG A 21 2.27 -10.49 7.58
CA ARG A 21 1.55 -11.16 8.68
C ARG A 21 1.94 -10.58 10.04
N GLN A 22 3.22 -10.38 10.30
CA GLN A 22 3.71 -9.76 11.53
C GLN A 22 3.23 -8.31 11.65
N ARG A 23 3.25 -7.55 10.55
CA ARG A 23 2.71 -6.20 10.49
C ARG A 23 1.22 -6.18 10.77
N ILE A 24 0.42 -6.95 10.05
CA ILE A 24 -1.03 -7.04 10.26
C ILE A 24 -1.34 -7.42 11.71
N ASN A 25 -0.58 -8.35 12.30
CA ASN A 25 -0.78 -8.74 13.69
C ASN A 25 -0.39 -7.63 14.67
N ARG A 26 0.69 -6.89 14.39
CA ARG A 26 1.09 -5.71 15.19
C ARG A 26 0.08 -4.58 15.06
N MET A 27 -0.45 -4.38 13.88
CA MET A 27 -1.43 -3.36 13.53
C MET A 27 -2.84 -3.65 14.10
N ARG A 28 -3.21 -4.91 14.32
CA ARG A 28 -4.49 -5.26 14.98
C ARG A 28 -4.59 -4.78 16.43
N GLY A 29 -3.46 -4.53 17.07
CA GLY A 29 -3.42 -3.98 18.43
C GLY A 29 -3.45 -2.44 18.51
N VAL A 30 -3.14 -1.77 17.38
CA VAL A 30 -3.19 -0.31 17.25
C VAL A 30 -4.27 -0.01 16.20
N THR A 31 -5.39 0.51 16.65
CA THR A 31 -6.46 0.96 15.75
C THR A 31 -5.90 2.03 14.83
N HIS A 32 -5.70 1.69 13.56
CA HIS A 32 -5.38 2.67 12.50
C HIS A 32 -6.60 3.54 12.31
N ARG A 33 -6.66 4.60 13.11
CA ARG A 33 -7.85 5.42 13.28
C ARG A 33 -8.26 6.12 12.00
N ARG A 34 -7.29 6.48 11.15
CA ARG A 34 -7.55 7.27 9.95
C ARG A 34 -6.84 6.70 8.73
N TRP A 35 -7.61 6.47 7.67
CA TRP A 35 -7.12 6.02 6.38
C TRP A 35 -7.23 7.12 5.33
N HIS A 36 -6.31 7.12 4.39
CA HIS A 36 -6.30 8.00 3.24
C HIS A 36 -6.34 7.15 1.98
N LEU A 37 -7.34 7.35 1.15
CA LEU A 37 -7.55 6.60 -0.09
C LEU A 37 -7.37 7.53 -1.28
N ASP A 38 -6.66 7.04 -2.28
CA ASP A 38 -6.48 7.73 -3.55
C ASP A 38 -6.13 6.73 -4.65
N GLU A 39 -6.28 7.14 -5.90
CA GLU A 39 -5.85 6.35 -7.01
C GLU A 39 -4.93 7.11 -7.95
N ILE A 40 -3.99 6.38 -8.53
CA ILE A 40 -3.15 6.87 -9.60
C ILE A 40 -3.41 6.07 -10.87
N TYR A 41 -3.37 6.73 -12.00
CA TYR A 41 -3.57 6.10 -13.29
C TYR A 41 -2.25 5.91 -14.03
N GLY A 42 -2.20 4.88 -14.88
CA GLY A 42 -1.10 4.60 -15.80
C GLY A 42 -1.60 3.91 -17.06
N LYS A 43 -0.84 4.01 -18.12
CA LYS A 43 -1.15 3.31 -19.38
C LYS A 43 -0.35 2.01 -19.47
N ILE A 44 -1.06 0.92 -19.77
CA ILE A 44 -0.47 -0.39 -20.10
C ILE A 44 -0.93 -0.73 -21.51
N ASN A 45 0.01 -0.82 -22.45
CA ASN A 45 -0.29 -1.06 -23.88
C ASN A 45 -1.30 -0.07 -24.48
N GLY A 46 -1.27 1.20 -24.03
CA GLY A 46 -2.20 2.25 -24.48
C GLY A 46 -3.51 2.33 -23.70
N GLU A 47 -3.89 1.29 -22.96
CA GLU A 47 -5.11 1.25 -22.14
C GLU A 47 -4.88 1.87 -20.76
N MET A 48 -5.87 2.63 -20.27
CA MET A 48 -5.83 3.21 -18.93
C MET A 48 -6.07 2.15 -17.87
N HIS A 49 -5.24 2.18 -16.84
CA HIS A 49 -5.36 1.36 -15.62
C HIS A 49 -5.25 2.24 -14.38
N TYR A 50 -5.90 1.84 -13.32
CA TYR A 50 -5.98 2.59 -12.07
C TYR A 50 -5.38 1.76 -10.94
N LEU A 51 -4.44 2.34 -10.20
CA LEU A 51 -3.88 1.76 -8.99
C LEU A 51 -4.50 2.48 -7.78
N TRP A 52 -5.44 1.81 -7.15
CA TRP A 52 -6.04 2.21 -5.88
C TRP A 52 -5.07 1.95 -4.74
N ARG A 53 -4.95 2.88 -3.84
CA ARG A 53 -4.05 2.77 -2.70
C ARG A 53 -4.68 3.32 -1.44
N THR A 54 -4.45 2.63 -0.31
CA THR A 54 -4.78 3.10 1.03
C THR A 54 -3.52 3.24 1.84
N VAL A 55 -3.36 4.35 2.51
CA VAL A 55 -2.32 4.56 3.52
C VAL A 55 -2.97 4.92 4.85
N ASP A 56 -2.30 4.60 5.94
CA ASP A 56 -2.74 5.03 7.27
C ASP A 56 -2.23 6.42 7.65
N HIS A 57 -2.52 6.82 8.88
CA HIS A 57 -2.08 8.12 9.42
C HIS A 57 -0.55 8.24 9.60
N GLU A 58 0.19 7.12 9.61
CA GLU A 58 1.65 7.09 9.66
C GLU A 58 2.28 7.09 8.26
N GLY A 59 1.46 6.94 7.20
CA GLY A 59 1.90 6.87 5.81
C GLY A 59 2.30 5.46 5.38
N GLU A 60 1.98 4.43 6.17
CA GLU A 60 2.16 3.03 5.77
C GLU A 60 1.12 2.63 4.73
N ILE A 61 1.56 1.96 3.68
CA ILE A 61 0.68 1.45 2.64
C ILE A 61 -0.02 0.19 3.12
N LEU A 62 -1.31 0.28 3.39
CA LEU A 62 -2.13 -0.83 3.86
C LEU A 62 -2.47 -1.80 2.73
N GLU A 63 -2.93 -1.27 1.59
CA GLU A 63 -3.35 -2.08 0.46
C GLU A 63 -3.15 -1.35 -0.86
N SER A 64 -2.99 -2.13 -1.94
CA SER A 64 -2.94 -1.65 -3.31
C SER A 64 -3.69 -2.61 -4.23
N LEU A 65 -4.53 -2.07 -5.13
CA LEU A 65 -5.28 -2.84 -6.12
C LEU A 65 -5.24 -2.16 -7.47
N VAL A 66 -4.93 -2.93 -8.52
CA VAL A 66 -4.99 -2.45 -9.91
C VAL A 66 -6.29 -2.88 -10.55
N THR A 67 -6.96 -1.94 -11.22
CA THR A 67 -8.20 -2.18 -11.98
C THR A 67 -8.13 -1.56 -13.37
N LYS A 68 -9.01 -2.02 -14.26
CA LYS A 68 -9.19 -1.43 -15.59
C LYS A 68 -10.12 -0.22 -15.57
N THR A 69 -11.01 -0.16 -14.60
CA THR A 69 -12.05 0.88 -14.49
C THR A 69 -11.87 1.68 -13.22
N ARG A 70 -12.41 2.91 -13.22
CA ARG A 70 -12.46 3.85 -12.10
C ARG A 70 -13.90 4.11 -11.69
N ASP A 71 -14.66 3.04 -11.55
CA ASP A 71 -16.08 3.09 -11.25
C ASP A 71 -16.40 2.69 -9.80
N LYS A 72 -17.69 2.77 -9.45
CA LYS A 72 -18.20 2.36 -8.14
C LYS A 72 -17.81 0.92 -7.80
N GLN A 73 -17.88 -0.01 -8.76
CA GLN A 73 -17.61 -1.42 -8.52
C GLN A 73 -16.14 -1.68 -8.20
N ALA A 74 -15.23 -0.98 -8.89
CA ALA A 74 -13.80 -1.03 -8.60
C ALA A 74 -13.49 -0.47 -7.20
N ALA A 75 -14.07 0.69 -6.85
CA ALA A 75 -13.94 1.29 -5.53
C ALA A 75 -14.50 0.35 -4.43
N LEU A 76 -15.66 -0.24 -4.64
CA LEU A 76 -16.30 -1.17 -3.72
C LEU A 76 -15.44 -2.42 -3.48
N THR A 77 -14.94 -3.02 -4.56
CA THR A 77 -14.03 -4.18 -4.49
C THR A 77 -12.78 -3.86 -3.70
N PHE A 78 -12.17 -2.69 -3.96
CA PHE A 78 -11.01 -2.22 -3.24
C PHE A 78 -11.29 -2.00 -1.76
N MET A 79 -12.35 -1.27 -1.43
CA MET A 79 -12.72 -0.96 -0.04
C MET A 79 -13.06 -2.22 0.76
N LYS A 80 -13.84 -3.15 0.18
CA LYS A 80 -14.12 -4.46 0.81
C LYS A 80 -12.83 -5.20 1.14
N LYS A 81 -11.87 -5.20 0.22
CA LYS A 81 -10.56 -5.85 0.43
C LYS A 81 -9.78 -5.22 1.59
N VAL A 82 -9.78 -3.90 1.69
CA VAL A 82 -9.09 -3.17 2.77
C VAL A 82 -9.78 -3.44 4.11
N LEU A 83 -11.10 -3.27 4.17
CA LEU A 83 -11.89 -3.48 5.39
C LEU A 83 -11.79 -4.91 5.92
N ASN A 84 -11.88 -5.92 5.05
CA ASN A 84 -11.77 -7.32 5.44
C ASN A 84 -10.39 -7.66 6.01
N ARG A 85 -9.34 -6.98 5.55
CA ARG A 85 -7.97 -7.26 5.97
C ARG A 85 -7.53 -6.48 7.19
N HIS A 86 -7.91 -5.23 7.28
CA HIS A 86 -7.41 -4.28 8.28
C HIS A 86 -8.47 -3.84 9.30
N GLY A 87 -9.71 -4.31 9.16
CA GLY A 87 -10.82 -3.90 10.02
C GLY A 87 -11.43 -2.57 9.57
N SER A 88 -12.18 -1.93 10.47
CA SER A 88 -12.88 -0.67 10.19
C SER A 88 -12.17 0.50 10.86
N PRO A 89 -11.76 1.55 10.12
CA PRO A 89 -11.16 2.74 10.69
C PRO A 89 -12.22 3.65 11.34
N GLU A 90 -11.77 4.64 12.08
CA GLU A 90 -12.63 5.70 12.62
C GLU A 90 -12.98 6.72 11.52
N ALA A 91 -12.02 7.03 10.63
CA ALA A 91 -12.22 7.98 9.53
C ALA A 91 -11.52 7.50 8.24
N ILE A 92 -12.14 7.81 7.12
CA ILE A 92 -11.64 7.52 5.77
C ILE A 92 -11.59 8.82 4.98
N THR A 93 -10.39 9.32 4.75
CA THR A 93 -10.16 10.48 3.91
C THR A 93 -10.09 10.07 2.45
N THR A 94 -10.88 10.71 1.60
CA THR A 94 -10.88 10.50 0.15
C THR A 94 -10.83 11.85 -0.58
N ASP A 95 -10.51 11.81 -1.87
CA ASP A 95 -10.79 12.93 -2.76
C ASP A 95 -12.30 13.05 -3.08
N TRP A 96 -12.67 13.98 -3.95
CA TRP A 96 -14.06 14.20 -4.39
C TRP A 96 -14.60 13.13 -5.36
N LEU A 97 -13.89 12.03 -5.57
CA LEU A 97 -14.30 11.02 -6.54
C LEU A 97 -15.66 10.39 -6.19
N ALA A 98 -16.59 10.47 -7.11
CA ALA A 98 -17.95 9.97 -6.93
C ALA A 98 -18.01 8.46 -6.65
N SER A 99 -17.07 7.68 -7.18
CA SER A 99 -17.00 6.24 -6.96
C SER A 99 -16.71 5.87 -5.50
N TYR A 100 -15.88 6.65 -4.77
CA TYR A 100 -15.68 6.43 -3.33
C TYR A 100 -16.95 6.70 -2.56
N ARG A 101 -17.61 7.83 -2.84
CA ARG A 101 -18.87 8.18 -2.15
C ARG A 101 -19.94 7.11 -2.36
N ALA A 102 -20.12 6.65 -3.61
CA ALA A 102 -21.07 5.61 -3.94
C ALA A 102 -20.74 4.26 -3.27
N ALA A 103 -19.45 3.90 -3.21
CA ALA A 103 -19.00 2.68 -2.54
C ALA A 103 -19.18 2.75 -1.01
N MET A 104 -18.86 3.90 -0.39
CA MET A 104 -19.03 4.11 1.04
C MET A 104 -20.49 4.06 1.47
N LYS A 105 -21.39 4.63 0.65
CA LYS A 105 -22.84 4.53 0.88
C LYS A 105 -23.31 3.05 0.89
N GLU A 106 -22.84 2.24 -0.05
CA GLU A 106 -23.18 0.82 -0.12
C GLU A 106 -22.62 0.01 1.06
N LEU A 107 -21.46 0.42 1.58
CA LEU A 107 -20.82 -0.23 2.73
C LEU A 107 -21.34 0.26 4.09
N GLY A 108 -22.23 1.25 4.11
CA GLY A 108 -22.75 1.83 5.35
C GLY A 108 -21.69 2.61 6.16
N ASN A 109 -20.67 3.14 5.50
CA ASN A 109 -19.54 3.87 6.12
C ASN A 109 -19.51 5.36 5.76
N THR A 110 -20.64 5.93 5.36
CA THR A 110 -20.73 7.33 4.92
C THR A 110 -20.39 8.31 6.03
N ASP A 111 -20.73 7.95 7.26
CA ASP A 111 -20.43 8.70 8.50
C ASP A 111 -18.92 8.84 8.77
N LYS A 112 -18.12 7.93 8.24
CA LYS A 112 -16.65 7.91 8.40
C LYS A 112 -15.91 8.66 7.29
N GLN A 113 -16.63 9.11 6.26
CA GLN A 113 -16.00 9.77 5.12
C GLN A 113 -15.63 11.21 5.47
N GLU A 114 -14.35 11.51 5.37
CA GLU A 114 -13.81 12.87 5.40
C GLU A 114 -13.38 13.25 3.97
N ILE A 115 -13.88 14.36 3.49
CA ILE A 115 -13.53 14.87 2.16
C ILE A 115 -12.73 16.17 2.36
N GLY A 116 -11.52 16.19 1.84
CA GLY A 116 -10.68 17.38 1.96
C GLY A 116 -9.50 17.36 1.01
N ARG A 117 -9.33 18.45 0.26
CA ARG A 117 -8.21 18.58 -0.71
C ARG A 117 -6.84 18.45 -0.04
N TRP A 118 -6.67 19.01 1.15
CA TRP A 118 -5.41 18.97 1.90
C TRP A 118 -5.26 17.73 2.77
N ALA A 119 -6.36 17.06 3.06
CA ALA A 119 -6.35 15.89 3.91
C ALA A 119 -5.73 14.65 3.22
N ASN A 120 -5.63 14.66 1.89
CA ASN A 120 -5.15 13.51 1.10
C ASN A 120 -3.66 13.54 0.75
N ILE A 121 -2.91 14.56 1.23
CA ILE A 121 -1.46 14.73 0.96
C ILE A 121 -0.64 13.49 1.34
N ARG A 122 -1.06 12.74 2.37
CA ARG A 122 -0.33 11.55 2.82
C ARG A 122 -0.29 10.45 1.77
N VAL A 123 -1.45 10.14 1.17
CA VAL A 123 -1.50 9.14 0.10
C VAL A 123 -0.84 9.64 -1.16
N GLU A 124 -0.98 10.91 -1.51
CA GLU A 124 -0.26 11.54 -2.63
C GLU A 124 1.26 11.40 -2.46
N ASN A 125 1.79 11.67 -1.27
CA ASN A 125 3.20 11.48 -0.98
C ASN A 125 3.65 10.02 -1.12
N SER A 126 2.79 9.05 -0.85
CA SER A 126 3.08 7.63 -1.06
C SER A 126 3.22 7.27 -2.55
N HIS A 127 2.62 8.05 -3.44
CA HIS A 127 2.68 7.87 -4.88
C HIS A 127 4.02 8.29 -5.49
N LEU A 128 4.73 9.26 -4.90
CA LEU A 128 5.98 9.78 -5.43
C LEU A 128 7.08 8.71 -5.56
N PRO A 129 7.40 7.91 -4.52
CA PRO A 129 8.38 6.83 -4.63
C PRO A 129 7.97 5.77 -5.66
N PHE A 130 6.66 5.45 -5.72
CA PHE A 130 6.13 4.51 -6.70
C PHE A 130 6.34 5.01 -8.13
N ARG A 131 5.97 6.26 -8.41
CA ARG A 131 6.14 6.89 -9.73
C ARG A 131 7.59 7.00 -10.16
N ARG A 132 8.51 7.29 -9.25
CA ARG A 132 9.94 7.31 -9.54
C ARG A 132 10.44 5.95 -10.00
N ARG A 133 10.03 4.88 -9.34
CA ARG A 133 10.39 3.50 -9.71
C ARG A 133 9.72 3.06 -11.00
N GLU A 134 8.44 3.37 -11.20
CA GLU A 134 7.71 3.09 -12.43
C GLU A 134 8.39 3.72 -13.66
N ARG A 135 8.85 4.97 -13.53
CA ARG A 135 9.56 5.68 -14.63
C ARG A 135 10.94 5.07 -14.92
N ALA A 136 11.64 4.58 -13.91
CA ALA A 136 12.92 3.90 -14.06
C ALA A 136 12.79 2.52 -14.69
N MET A 137 11.62 1.90 -14.59
CA MET A 137 11.29 0.63 -15.25
C MET A 137 10.64 0.92 -16.59
N LEU A 138 11.06 0.26 -17.64
CA LEU A 138 10.55 0.44 -19.01
C LEU A 138 9.07 0.03 -19.14
N ARG A 139 8.16 0.72 -18.48
CA ARG A 139 6.70 0.55 -18.50
C ARG A 139 6.21 -0.90 -18.27
N PHE A 140 5.05 -1.03 -17.67
CA PHE A 140 4.39 -2.34 -17.49
C PHE A 140 3.68 -2.75 -18.78
N ARG A 141 3.80 -4.04 -19.14
CA ARG A 141 3.10 -4.63 -20.30
C ARG A 141 1.84 -5.38 -19.90
N GLN A 142 1.65 -5.68 -18.60
CA GLN A 142 0.52 -6.45 -18.09
C GLN A 142 0.05 -5.92 -16.74
N MET A 143 -1.26 -5.93 -16.52
CA MET A 143 -1.88 -5.54 -15.26
C MET A 143 -1.38 -6.38 -14.08
N LYS A 144 -1.18 -7.70 -14.28
CA LYS A 144 -0.62 -8.60 -13.26
C LYS A 144 0.78 -8.19 -12.82
N SER A 145 1.62 -7.73 -13.74
CA SER A 145 2.97 -7.25 -13.44
C SER A 145 2.93 -5.96 -12.64
N LEU A 146 2.04 -5.02 -12.99
CA LEU A 146 1.83 -3.80 -12.23
C LEU A 146 1.30 -4.11 -10.81
N GLN A 147 0.33 -5.02 -10.68
CA GLN A 147 -0.19 -5.43 -9.37
C GLN A 147 0.90 -6.07 -8.49
N LYS A 148 1.71 -6.97 -9.05
CA LYS A 148 2.82 -7.60 -8.35
C LYS A 148 3.85 -6.56 -7.91
N PHE A 149 4.22 -5.65 -8.80
CA PHE A 149 5.13 -4.55 -8.48
C PHE A 149 4.57 -3.66 -7.37
N ALA A 150 3.29 -3.25 -7.46
CA ALA A 150 2.66 -2.42 -6.44
C ALA A 150 2.69 -3.07 -5.05
N SER A 151 2.42 -4.39 -4.98
CA SER A 151 2.48 -5.14 -3.73
C SER A 151 3.89 -5.21 -3.15
N VAL A 152 4.89 -5.55 -3.97
CA VAL A 152 6.30 -5.61 -3.53
C VAL A 152 6.80 -4.23 -3.11
N HIS A 153 6.49 -3.19 -3.91
CA HIS A 153 6.86 -1.83 -3.60
C HIS A 153 6.26 -1.34 -2.27
N ALA A 154 5.00 -1.70 -1.99
CA ALA A 154 4.34 -1.35 -0.73
C ALA A 154 5.10 -1.94 0.47
N ASN A 155 5.48 -3.22 0.39
CA ASN A 155 6.21 -3.88 1.47
C ASN A 155 7.60 -3.28 1.68
N LEU A 156 8.35 -3.03 0.59
CA LEU A 156 9.65 -2.37 0.65
C LEU A 156 9.53 -0.94 1.20
N HIS A 157 8.55 -0.19 0.71
CA HIS A 157 8.30 1.16 1.18
C HIS A 157 8.05 1.16 2.69
N ASN A 158 7.12 0.36 3.15
CA ASN A 158 6.80 0.26 4.56
C ASN A 158 7.99 -0.22 5.43
N HIS A 159 8.81 -1.15 4.93
CA HIS A 159 9.97 -1.65 5.67
C HIS A 159 11.05 -0.58 5.89
N PHE A 160 11.26 0.29 4.89
CA PHE A 160 12.31 1.32 4.94
C PHE A 160 11.79 2.73 5.22
N ASN A 161 10.48 2.97 5.11
CA ASN A 161 9.87 4.28 5.34
C ASN A 161 9.61 4.49 6.83
N GLN A 162 10.64 4.91 7.53
CA GLN A 162 10.53 5.31 8.93
C GLN A 162 10.36 6.83 8.97
N GLY A 163 9.36 7.29 9.70
CA GLY A 163 9.04 8.72 9.82
C GLY A 163 10.21 9.53 10.39
N ARG A 164 11.11 9.97 9.51
CA ARG A 164 12.34 10.69 9.88
C ARG A 164 12.08 11.93 10.75
N HIS A 165 10.91 12.54 10.59
CA HIS A 165 10.50 13.73 11.33
C HIS A 165 9.99 13.43 12.75
N LEU A 166 9.73 12.16 13.07
CA LEU A 166 9.17 11.72 14.35
C LEU A 166 10.24 11.18 15.30
N ILE A 167 11.47 10.95 14.84
CA ILE A 167 12.55 10.32 15.60
C ILE A 167 13.87 11.05 15.44
N SER A 168 14.77 10.89 16.40
CA SER A 168 16.10 11.47 16.32
C SER A 168 16.91 10.93 15.14
N ARG A 169 17.90 11.71 14.66
CA ARG A 169 18.78 11.27 13.57
C ARG A 169 19.53 9.97 13.90
N GLN A 170 19.93 9.80 15.16
CA GLN A 170 20.62 8.58 15.59
C GLN A 170 19.71 7.37 15.56
N GLU A 171 18.51 7.51 16.10
CA GLU A 171 17.50 6.45 16.09
C GLU A 171 17.06 6.09 14.66
N TYR A 172 16.87 7.08 13.79
CA TYR A 172 16.59 6.85 12.38
C TYR A 172 17.66 6.00 11.69
N LYS A 173 18.96 6.35 11.93
CA LYS A 173 20.08 5.56 11.38
C LYS A 173 20.10 4.14 11.93
N ALA A 174 19.92 3.97 13.25
CA ALA A 174 19.89 2.65 13.88
C ALA A 174 18.78 1.77 13.34
N ARG A 175 17.56 2.28 13.26
CA ARG A 175 16.40 1.55 12.70
C ARG A 175 16.62 1.19 11.23
N ARG A 176 17.18 2.10 10.45
CA ARG A 176 17.47 1.84 9.04
C ARG A 176 18.57 0.79 8.85
N SER A 177 19.59 0.78 9.69
CA SER A 177 20.64 -0.24 9.67
C SER A 177 20.07 -1.61 10.07
N ALA A 178 19.23 -1.67 11.09
CA ALA A 178 18.54 -2.90 11.48
C ALA A 178 17.67 -3.44 10.33
N ALA A 179 16.89 -2.60 9.68
CA ALA A 179 16.08 -2.99 8.52
C ALA A 179 16.94 -3.51 7.34
N LEU A 180 18.11 -2.93 7.11
CA LEU A 180 19.06 -3.44 6.11
C LEU A 180 19.63 -4.80 6.49
N THR A 181 19.99 -5.01 7.75
CA THR A 181 20.50 -6.29 8.25
C THR A 181 19.43 -7.39 8.12
N GLU A 182 18.19 -7.10 8.53
CA GLU A 182 17.06 -7.99 8.32
C GLU A 182 16.90 -8.37 6.84
N TRP A 183 16.97 -7.38 5.97
CA TRP A 183 16.89 -7.59 4.53
C TRP A 183 18.02 -8.48 4.00
N GLN A 184 19.27 -8.27 4.46
CA GLN A 184 20.43 -9.07 4.06
C GLN A 184 20.29 -10.54 4.49
N ILE A 185 19.84 -10.79 5.73
CA ILE A 185 19.61 -12.16 6.24
C ILE A 185 18.61 -12.92 5.36
N LEU A 186 17.63 -12.23 4.82
CA LEU A 186 16.59 -12.82 3.99
C LEU A 186 17.03 -13.12 2.56
N MET A 187 18.00 -12.36 2.06
CA MET A 187 18.54 -12.52 0.72
C MET A 187 19.68 -13.54 0.68
N ALA A 188 20.25 -13.91 1.82
CA ALA A 188 21.29 -14.96 1.96
C ALA A 188 20.67 -16.36 1.92
#